data_34add80dff675e1e6c6534e5626a6c13
#
_entry.id   34add80dff675e1e6c6534e5626a6c13
#
_cell.length_a   1.000
_cell.length_b   1.000
_cell.length_c   1.000
_cell.angle_alpha   90.00
_cell.angle_beta   90.00
_cell.angle_gamma   90.00
#
_symmetry.space_group_name_H-M   'P 1'
#
loop_
_entity.id
_entity.type
_entity.pdbx_description
1 polymer ?
#
loop_
_entity_poly.entity_id
_entity_poly.type
_entity_poly.pdbx_seq_one_letter_code
_entity_poly.pdbx_strand_id
1 'polypeptide(L)'
;MINPGTVRGSFPVITGAASACPPSRSQEQLWDGFFAGHYQQNRLARRVFSSAGVRHRHCAVDPLQEDVSSWSTGRRMARYIDEAVPLAADAVTRALAAADLNPGEVGLLAVVSCTGYATPGVDHQLAAKLGFSTSLQRLFIGHMGCYGAVPGLGAVADYVTARRRPAVLACVELSSLHLQPPTTDLEQIVAHALFSDAAAAVVLEPAAEGLAVIDIAAHTVADAASLMTWSITDTGFRMTLDRQVPDVLAKHVGPAIDDLLGRNQLRRGDVQAWAVHPGGPRILDVIADRLGLAEADLAGSRRVLAEHGNCSSATLLLVLEELRRHPLPPGAPVVAMAFGPGLTLYACLLRWTHDGPGA
;
A
#
# COMPACT_ATOMS: atom_id res chain seq x y z
N MET A 1 -7.87 30.47 -14.60
CA MET A 1 -6.74 30.25 -15.52
C MET A 1 -5.47 30.63 -14.77
N ILE A 2 -4.77 29.63 -14.24
CA ILE A 2 -3.47 29.83 -13.61
C ILE A 2 -2.43 29.77 -14.72
N ASN A 3 -1.65 30.83 -14.82
CA ASN A 3 -0.61 30.99 -15.84
C ASN A 3 0.46 29.90 -15.69
N PRO A 4 0.79 29.08 -16.71
CA PRO A 4 1.76 27.99 -16.59
C PRO A 4 3.22 28.43 -16.49
N GLY A 5 3.49 29.72 -16.36
CA GLY A 5 4.84 30.30 -16.54
C GLY A 5 5.61 30.69 -15.28
N THR A 6 5.10 30.56 -14.05
CA THR A 6 5.84 31.05 -12.86
C THR A 6 5.40 30.41 -11.54
N VAL A 7 5.39 29.09 -11.44
CA VAL A 7 5.49 28.43 -10.12
C VAL A 7 6.76 27.59 -10.10
N ARG A 8 7.91 28.21 -9.86
CA ARG A 8 9.08 27.55 -9.27
C ARG A 8 8.76 27.24 -7.80
N GLY A 9 7.67 26.54 -7.55
CA GLY A 9 7.39 25.89 -6.29
C GLY A 9 8.01 24.50 -6.36
N SER A 10 9.01 24.21 -5.56
CA SER A 10 9.52 22.85 -5.45
C SER A 10 8.36 21.95 -5.00
N PHE A 11 7.98 20.99 -5.84
CA PHE A 11 7.04 19.94 -5.47
C PHE A 11 7.56 19.18 -4.24
N PRO A 12 6.69 18.61 -3.42
CA PRO A 12 7.09 17.65 -2.38
C PRO A 12 7.66 16.40 -3.04
N VAL A 13 8.86 16.00 -2.61
CA VAL A 13 9.63 14.93 -3.23
C VAL A 13 9.81 13.79 -2.24
N ILE A 14 9.57 12.56 -2.68
CA ILE A 14 9.93 11.35 -1.94
C ILE A 14 11.45 11.18 -2.02
N THR A 15 12.14 11.50 -0.93
CA THR A 15 13.60 11.41 -0.79
C THR A 15 14.04 10.09 -0.20
N GLY A 16 13.28 9.55 0.76
CA GLY A 16 13.52 8.26 1.39
C GLY A 16 12.36 7.30 1.23
N ALA A 17 12.64 6.01 1.05
CA ALA A 17 11.66 4.93 1.05
C ALA A 17 12.29 3.66 1.60
N ALA A 18 11.55 2.95 2.44
CA ALA A 18 11.96 1.65 2.98
C ALA A 18 10.77 0.84 3.45
N SER A 19 10.96 -0.46 3.51
CA SER A 19 10.00 -1.41 4.05
C SER A 19 10.60 -2.32 5.11
N ALA A 20 9.73 -2.90 5.92
CA ALA A 20 10.04 -3.94 6.88
C ALA A 20 8.95 -5.01 6.80
N CYS A 21 9.37 -6.26 6.83
CA CYS A 21 8.45 -7.40 6.78
C CYS A 21 8.75 -8.36 7.94
N PRO A 22 7.73 -8.98 8.52
CA PRO A 22 7.92 -10.13 9.42
C PRO A 22 8.62 -11.30 8.72
N PRO A 23 8.99 -12.36 9.43
CA PRO A 23 9.52 -13.57 8.81
C PRO A 23 8.61 -14.11 7.70
N SER A 24 9.22 -14.56 6.61
CA SER A 24 8.48 -15.09 5.47
C SER A 24 8.30 -16.61 5.54
N ARG A 25 7.22 -17.09 4.91
CA ARG A 25 6.97 -18.50 4.60
C ARG A 25 6.64 -18.63 3.13
N SER A 26 7.04 -19.74 2.51
CA SER A 26 6.54 -20.02 1.16
C SER A 26 5.04 -20.35 1.21
N GLN A 27 4.33 -20.04 0.12
CA GLN A 27 2.92 -20.37 -0.02
C GLN A 27 2.67 -21.88 0.15
N GLU A 28 3.60 -22.72 -0.32
CA GLU A 28 3.54 -24.15 -0.18
C GLU A 28 3.71 -24.61 1.28
N GLN A 29 4.69 -24.04 2.02
CA GLN A 29 4.86 -24.32 3.46
C GLN A 29 3.60 -23.97 4.25
N LEU A 30 2.99 -22.82 3.96
CA LEU A 30 1.73 -22.42 4.61
C LEU A 30 0.58 -23.33 4.26
N TRP A 31 0.49 -23.76 2.98
CA TRP A 31 -0.54 -24.69 2.57
C TRP A 31 -0.36 -26.05 3.27
N ASP A 32 0.78 -26.69 3.15
CA ASP A 32 1.01 -28.04 3.64
C ASP A 32 1.00 -28.11 5.17
N GLY A 33 1.55 -27.10 5.85
CA GLY A 33 1.66 -27.09 7.31
C GLY A 33 0.41 -26.58 8.04
N PHE A 34 -0.47 -25.80 7.37
CA PHE A 34 -1.65 -25.24 8.03
C PHE A 34 -2.92 -25.30 7.17
N PHE A 35 -2.95 -24.65 5.99
CA PHE A 35 -4.19 -24.44 5.26
C PHE A 35 -4.80 -25.72 4.68
N ALA A 36 -4.00 -26.73 4.39
CA ALA A 36 -4.51 -28.04 3.96
C ALA A 36 -5.41 -28.68 5.04
N GLY A 37 -5.01 -28.64 6.31
CA GLY A 37 -5.82 -29.07 7.45
C GLY A 37 -7.00 -28.14 7.71
N HIS A 38 -6.74 -26.83 7.73
CA HIS A 38 -7.75 -25.78 7.92
C HIS A 38 -8.92 -25.88 6.94
N TYR A 39 -8.64 -26.19 5.67
CA TYR A 39 -9.64 -26.39 4.63
C TYR A 39 -10.00 -27.85 4.36
N GLN A 40 -9.65 -28.78 5.25
CA GLN A 40 -10.00 -30.21 5.15
C GLN A 40 -9.66 -30.81 3.77
N GLN A 41 -8.48 -30.50 3.24
CA GLN A 41 -7.99 -30.93 1.93
C GLN A 41 -8.87 -30.50 0.74
N ASN A 42 -9.60 -29.39 0.89
CA ASN A 42 -10.47 -28.85 -0.16
C ASN A 42 -9.67 -28.55 -1.44
N ARG A 43 -10.00 -29.23 -2.54
CA ARG A 43 -9.31 -29.08 -3.84
C ARG A 43 -9.46 -27.67 -4.43
N LEU A 44 -10.60 -27.01 -4.22
CA LEU A 44 -10.82 -25.65 -4.69
C LEU A 44 -9.91 -24.67 -3.92
N ALA A 45 -9.84 -24.80 -2.60
CA ALA A 45 -8.93 -23.98 -1.79
C ALA A 45 -7.47 -24.18 -2.24
N ARG A 46 -7.01 -25.41 -2.42
CA ARG A 46 -5.65 -25.68 -2.94
C ARG A 46 -5.40 -25.00 -4.29
N ARG A 47 -6.37 -25.07 -5.21
CA ARG A 47 -6.25 -24.42 -6.52
C ARG A 47 -6.15 -22.89 -6.39
N VAL A 48 -6.93 -22.28 -5.49
CA VAL A 48 -6.86 -20.84 -5.22
C VAL A 48 -5.47 -20.46 -4.72
N PHE A 49 -4.94 -21.19 -3.74
CA PHE A 49 -3.59 -20.92 -3.20
C PHE A 49 -2.50 -21.06 -4.27
N SER A 50 -2.55 -22.09 -5.11
CA SER A 50 -1.56 -22.31 -6.17
C SER A 50 -1.64 -21.31 -7.32
N SER A 51 -2.81 -20.65 -7.53
CA SER A 51 -3.03 -19.67 -8.59
C SER A 51 -3.05 -18.22 -8.12
N ALA A 52 -2.78 -17.97 -6.83
CA ALA A 52 -2.80 -16.62 -6.22
C ALA A 52 -1.68 -15.68 -6.73
N GLY A 53 -0.69 -16.20 -7.47
CA GLY A 53 0.48 -15.42 -7.91
C GLY A 53 1.44 -15.07 -6.77
N VAL A 54 1.27 -15.67 -5.60
CA VAL A 54 2.06 -15.44 -4.38
C VAL A 54 2.99 -16.62 -4.15
N ARG A 55 4.27 -16.38 -3.99
CA ARG A 55 5.29 -17.39 -3.65
C ARG A 55 5.65 -17.36 -2.18
N HIS A 56 5.78 -16.16 -1.62
CA HIS A 56 6.11 -15.94 -0.23
C HIS A 56 5.11 -15.00 0.42
N ARG A 57 4.83 -15.23 1.69
CA ARG A 57 4.04 -14.33 2.54
C ARG A 57 4.76 -14.10 3.86
N HIS A 58 4.60 -12.90 4.36
CA HIS A 58 5.10 -12.47 5.65
C HIS A 58 3.96 -12.53 6.67
N CYS A 59 4.22 -13.07 7.84
CA CYS A 59 3.22 -13.24 8.88
C CYS A 59 3.79 -12.77 10.22
N ALA A 60 3.25 -11.71 10.79
CA ALA A 60 3.56 -11.29 12.15
C ALA A 60 3.10 -12.35 13.16
N VAL A 61 2.00 -13.02 12.84
CA VAL A 61 1.58 -14.24 13.53
C VAL A 61 1.63 -15.40 12.55
N ASP A 62 2.64 -16.25 12.73
CA ASP A 62 2.86 -17.41 11.87
C ASP A 62 1.83 -18.51 12.18
N PRO A 63 0.92 -18.85 11.25
CA PRO A 63 -0.10 -19.87 11.50
C PRO A 63 0.47 -21.27 11.72
N LEU A 64 1.74 -21.51 11.34
CA LEU A 64 2.43 -22.77 11.65
C LEU A 64 2.81 -22.88 13.13
N GLN A 65 2.84 -21.78 13.86
CA GLN A 65 3.19 -21.73 15.27
C GLN A 65 2.00 -21.40 16.16
N GLU A 66 1.11 -20.50 15.71
CA GLU A 66 -0.01 -20.03 16.49
C GLU A 66 -1.27 -19.84 15.61
N ASP A 67 -2.28 -20.67 15.84
CA ASP A 67 -3.57 -20.52 15.15
C ASP A 67 -4.43 -19.46 15.85
N VAL A 68 -4.62 -18.35 15.14
CA VAL A 68 -5.44 -17.23 15.61
C VAL A 68 -6.87 -17.25 15.09
N SER A 69 -7.26 -18.25 14.33
CA SER A 69 -8.57 -18.31 13.66
C SER A 69 -9.75 -18.17 14.61
N SER A 70 -9.60 -18.65 15.85
CA SER A 70 -10.63 -18.57 16.91
C SER A 70 -10.48 -17.37 17.86
N TRP A 71 -9.48 -16.51 17.66
CA TRP A 71 -9.27 -15.38 18.58
C TRP A 71 -10.36 -14.33 18.45
N SER A 72 -10.75 -13.77 19.61
CA SER A 72 -11.63 -12.59 19.64
C SER A 72 -10.95 -11.37 19.03
N THR A 73 -11.76 -10.43 18.54
CA THR A 73 -11.28 -9.16 18.00
C THR A 73 -10.43 -8.39 19.02
N GLY A 74 -10.84 -8.35 20.28
CA GLY A 74 -10.05 -7.69 21.34
C GLY A 74 -8.65 -8.28 21.50
N ARG A 75 -8.49 -9.62 21.48
CA ARG A 75 -7.17 -10.27 21.53
C ARG A 75 -6.31 -9.93 20.31
N ARG A 76 -6.91 -9.88 19.12
CA ARG A 76 -6.21 -9.49 17.88
C ARG A 76 -5.74 -8.03 17.92
N MET A 77 -6.58 -7.12 18.46
CA MET A 77 -6.20 -5.70 18.59
C MET A 77 -5.07 -5.48 19.60
N ALA A 78 -5.06 -6.23 20.71
CA ALA A 78 -3.93 -6.19 21.64
C ALA A 78 -2.64 -6.64 20.95
N ARG A 79 -2.66 -7.79 20.25
CA ARG A 79 -1.50 -8.30 19.52
C ARG A 79 -1.07 -7.37 18.37
N TYR A 80 -2.03 -6.68 17.71
CA TYR A 80 -1.72 -5.73 16.66
C TYR A 80 -0.75 -4.64 17.13
N ILE A 81 -0.96 -4.06 18.29
CA ILE A 81 -0.07 -3.02 18.82
C ILE A 81 1.33 -3.57 19.10
N ASP A 82 1.42 -4.78 19.67
CA ASP A 82 2.70 -5.41 19.99
C ASP A 82 3.57 -5.66 18.75
N GLU A 83 2.93 -5.98 17.61
CA GLU A 83 3.63 -6.29 16.36
C GLU A 83 3.76 -5.09 15.42
N ALA A 84 2.73 -4.24 15.29
CA ALA A 84 2.71 -3.14 14.33
C ALA A 84 3.71 -2.04 14.69
N VAL A 85 3.85 -1.71 15.97
CA VAL A 85 4.74 -0.61 16.41
C VAL A 85 6.22 -0.92 16.12
N PRO A 86 6.80 -2.07 16.48
CA PRO A 86 8.19 -2.37 16.14
C PRO A 86 8.41 -2.50 14.62
N LEU A 87 7.45 -3.10 13.89
CA LEU A 87 7.56 -3.26 12.44
C LEU A 87 7.53 -1.91 11.71
N ALA A 88 6.60 -1.02 12.07
CA ALA A 88 6.54 0.33 11.51
C ALA A 88 7.77 1.17 11.91
N ALA A 89 8.30 0.98 13.13
CA ALA A 89 9.50 1.67 13.57
C ALA A 89 10.72 1.30 12.72
N ASP A 90 10.89 0.02 12.35
CA ASP A 90 11.98 -0.41 11.48
C ASP A 90 11.85 0.23 10.08
N ALA A 91 10.66 0.20 9.46
CA ALA A 91 10.42 0.82 8.16
C ALA A 91 10.69 2.34 8.19
N VAL A 92 10.18 3.06 9.20
CA VAL A 92 10.37 4.52 9.34
C VAL A 92 11.84 4.86 9.58
N THR A 93 12.53 4.12 10.45
CA THR A 93 13.97 4.35 10.73
C THR A 93 14.79 4.22 9.46
N ARG A 94 14.56 3.17 8.66
CA ARG A 94 15.26 2.98 7.38
C ARG A 94 14.90 4.04 6.34
N ALA A 95 13.62 4.47 6.28
CA ALA A 95 13.20 5.52 5.36
C ALA A 95 13.83 6.87 5.71
N LEU A 96 13.90 7.22 6.99
CA LEU A 96 14.60 8.42 7.47
C LEU A 96 16.09 8.37 7.17
N ALA A 97 16.74 7.23 7.41
CA ALA A 97 18.15 7.04 7.08
C ALA A 97 18.41 7.18 5.56
N ALA A 98 17.49 6.68 4.71
CA ALA A 98 17.59 6.84 3.26
C ALA A 98 17.41 8.29 2.78
N ALA A 99 16.79 9.14 3.60
CA ALA A 99 16.60 10.57 3.36
C ALA A 99 17.65 11.45 4.07
N ASP A 100 18.58 10.83 4.80
CA ASP A 100 19.58 11.54 5.65
C ASP A 100 18.91 12.50 6.68
N LEU A 101 17.79 12.07 7.28
CA LEU A 101 17.01 12.84 8.24
C LEU A 101 16.97 12.19 9.62
N ASN A 102 16.94 13.03 10.65
CA ASN A 102 16.67 12.63 12.03
C ASN A 102 15.18 12.82 12.38
N PRO A 103 14.63 12.03 13.31
CA PRO A 103 13.22 12.17 13.75
C PRO A 103 12.85 13.61 14.21
N GLY A 104 13.78 14.35 14.81
CA GLY A 104 13.55 15.72 15.28
C GLY A 104 13.25 16.75 14.18
N GLU A 105 13.62 16.47 12.93
CA GLU A 105 13.45 17.37 11.78
C GLU A 105 12.05 17.22 11.17
N VAL A 106 11.39 16.09 11.40
CA VAL A 106 10.08 15.75 10.85
C VAL A 106 8.97 16.59 11.50
N GLY A 107 8.13 17.17 10.68
CA GLY A 107 7.01 17.99 11.16
C GLY A 107 5.66 17.26 11.19
N LEU A 108 5.47 16.22 10.37
CA LEU A 108 4.26 15.40 10.34
C LEU A 108 4.61 13.91 10.21
N LEU A 109 3.99 13.10 11.04
CA LEU A 109 3.91 11.64 10.88
C LEU A 109 2.46 11.26 10.52
N ALA A 110 2.23 10.79 9.31
CA ALA A 110 0.98 10.16 8.91
C ALA A 110 1.13 8.63 8.96
N VAL A 111 0.20 7.96 9.62
CA VAL A 111 0.16 6.49 9.69
C VAL A 111 -1.11 6.00 9.02
N VAL A 112 -0.99 5.04 8.12
CA VAL A 112 -2.10 4.34 7.47
C VAL A 112 -2.16 2.91 7.96
N SER A 113 -3.34 2.49 8.43
CA SER A 113 -3.60 1.08 8.74
C SER A 113 -5.10 0.80 8.75
N CYS A 114 -5.49 -0.34 8.19
CA CYS A 114 -6.86 -0.84 8.25
C CYS A 114 -6.97 -2.20 8.98
N THR A 115 -5.87 -2.73 9.51
CA THR A 115 -5.81 -4.06 10.12
C THR A 115 -5.74 -4.05 11.64
N GLY A 116 -5.84 -2.88 12.26
CA GLY A 116 -5.87 -2.80 13.71
C GLY A 116 -6.39 -1.46 14.23
N TYR A 117 -6.77 -1.48 15.50
CA TYR A 117 -7.26 -0.30 16.21
C TYR A 117 -6.78 -0.28 17.65
N ALA A 118 -6.32 0.88 18.09
CA ALA A 118 -6.04 1.17 19.51
C ALA A 118 -6.10 2.68 19.75
N THR A 119 -6.36 3.08 20.99
CA THR A 119 -6.24 4.46 21.44
C THR A 119 -5.53 4.49 22.80
N PRO A 120 -4.32 5.09 22.92
CA PRO A 120 -3.52 5.75 21.89
C PRO A 120 -3.08 4.81 20.76
N GLY A 121 -3.07 5.33 19.50
CA GLY A 121 -2.81 4.55 18.30
C GLY A 121 -1.32 4.29 18.01
N VAL A 122 -1.07 3.55 16.93
CA VAL A 122 0.29 3.25 16.44
C VAL A 122 1.08 4.53 16.17
N ASP A 123 0.45 5.57 15.63
CA ASP A 123 1.05 6.88 15.38
C ASP A 123 1.65 7.51 16.64
N HIS A 124 0.94 7.42 17.77
CA HIS A 124 1.40 7.93 19.05
C HIS A 124 2.58 7.11 19.59
N GLN A 125 2.45 5.79 19.59
CA GLN A 125 3.47 4.90 20.13
C GLN A 125 4.74 4.93 19.27
N LEU A 126 4.58 5.00 17.95
CA LEU A 126 5.68 5.13 16.99
C LEU A 126 6.46 6.44 17.22
N ALA A 127 5.73 7.56 17.37
CA ALA A 127 6.34 8.86 17.63
C ALA A 127 7.17 8.86 18.92
N ALA A 128 6.64 8.27 19.99
CA ALA A 128 7.36 8.13 21.26
C ALA A 128 8.57 7.20 21.13
N LYS A 129 8.41 6.03 20.49
CA LYS A 129 9.47 5.03 20.33
C LYS A 129 10.66 5.55 19.53
N LEU A 130 10.43 6.34 18.50
CA LEU A 130 11.46 6.87 17.60
C LEU A 130 12.02 8.23 18.04
N GLY A 131 11.53 8.79 19.15
CA GLY A 131 12.02 10.06 19.69
C GLY A 131 11.70 11.28 18.79
N PHE A 132 10.57 11.26 18.11
CA PHE A 132 10.08 12.45 17.40
C PHE A 132 9.85 13.61 18.36
N SER A 133 9.92 14.83 17.83
CA SER A 133 9.65 16.05 18.62
C SER A 133 8.26 16.00 19.27
N THR A 134 8.14 16.56 20.49
CA THR A 134 6.84 16.73 21.16
C THR A 134 5.90 17.67 20.40
N SER A 135 6.41 18.47 19.47
CA SER A 135 5.64 19.33 18.56
C SER A 135 5.26 18.65 17.24
N LEU A 136 5.58 17.35 17.07
CA LEU A 136 5.22 16.59 15.88
C LEU A 136 3.69 16.61 15.67
N GLN A 137 3.24 16.96 14.48
CA GLN A 137 1.86 16.72 14.08
C GLN A 137 1.68 15.25 13.69
N ARG A 138 0.54 14.66 14.05
CA ARG A 138 0.23 13.27 13.76
C ARG A 138 -1.10 13.16 13.06
N LEU A 139 -1.18 12.27 12.09
CA LEU A 139 -2.40 11.93 11.37
C LEU A 139 -2.51 10.40 11.30
N PHE A 140 -3.66 9.87 11.69
CA PHE A 140 -3.96 8.44 11.48
C PHE A 140 -5.07 8.31 10.43
N ILE A 141 -4.81 7.54 9.37
CA ILE A 141 -5.73 7.28 8.26
C ILE A 141 -6.14 5.81 8.35
N GLY A 142 -7.33 5.59 8.88
CA GLY A 142 -7.92 4.25 9.00
C GLY A 142 -8.96 3.97 7.92
N HIS A 143 -9.39 2.71 7.81
CA HIS A 143 -10.59 2.26 7.10
C HIS A 143 -10.62 2.45 5.57
N MET A 144 -9.54 2.87 4.94
CA MET A 144 -9.47 3.03 3.48
C MET A 144 -9.07 1.73 2.75
N GLY A 145 -8.42 0.80 3.43
CA GLY A 145 -7.92 -0.44 2.82
C GLY A 145 -6.73 -0.20 1.88
N CYS A 146 -6.65 -1.01 0.83
CA CYS A 146 -5.45 -1.10 -0.02
C CYS A 146 -5.03 0.20 -0.70
N TYR A 147 -5.94 1.14 -0.95
CA TYR A 147 -5.59 2.44 -1.56
C TYR A 147 -5.11 3.50 -0.55
N GLY A 148 -5.18 3.22 0.74
CA GLY A 148 -4.91 4.20 1.80
C GLY A 148 -3.56 4.92 1.70
N ALA A 149 -2.54 4.30 1.09
CA ALA A 149 -1.25 4.94 0.85
C ALA A 149 -1.35 6.19 -0.04
N VAL A 150 -2.24 6.21 -1.04
CA VAL A 150 -2.31 7.35 -1.99
C VAL A 150 -2.90 8.60 -1.36
N PRO A 151 -4.08 8.58 -0.69
CA PRO A 151 -4.53 9.74 0.07
C PRO A 151 -3.57 10.11 1.22
N GLY A 152 -2.86 9.13 1.80
CA GLY A 152 -1.76 9.40 2.74
C GLY A 152 -0.63 10.21 2.10
N LEU A 153 -0.19 9.84 0.89
CA LEU A 153 0.79 10.62 0.10
C LEU A 153 0.29 12.05 -0.16
N GLY A 154 -0.99 12.20 -0.50
CA GLY A 154 -1.60 13.52 -0.69
C GLY A 154 -1.51 14.39 0.57
N ALA A 155 -1.93 13.83 1.70
CA ALA A 155 -1.92 14.56 2.98
C ALA A 155 -0.51 15.01 3.39
N VAL A 156 0.50 14.15 3.24
CA VAL A 156 1.89 14.53 3.57
C VAL A 156 2.48 15.47 2.52
N ALA A 157 2.13 15.32 1.23
CA ALA A 157 2.56 16.22 0.17
C ALA A 157 2.01 17.65 0.37
N ASP A 158 0.73 17.78 0.70
CA ASP A 158 0.09 19.06 1.04
C ASP A 158 0.73 19.71 2.26
N TYR A 159 1.04 18.91 3.30
CA TYR A 159 1.76 19.41 4.47
C TYR A 159 3.14 19.94 4.12
N VAL A 160 3.94 19.18 3.36
CA VAL A 160 5.29 19.60 2.92
C VAL A 160 5.21 20.89 2.09
N THR A 161 4.25 20.97 1.18
CA THR A 161 4.01 22.16 0.35
C THR A 161 3.66 23.38 1.20
N ALA A 162 2.74 23.23 2.15
CA ALA A 162 2.24 24.32 2.97
C ALA A 162 3.19 24.74 4.09
N ARG A 163 3.89 23.79 4.72
CA ARG A 163 4.73 24.02 5.91
C ARG A 163 6.22 24.04 5.63
N ARG A 164 6.64 23.61 4.46
CA ARG A 164 8.06 23.55 4.04
C ARG A 164 8.93 22.77 5.05
N ARG A 165 8.36 21.71 5.64
CA ARG A 165 9.01 20.83 6.59
C ARG A 165 8.86 19.38 6.13
N PRO A 166 9.85 18.51 6.41
CA PRO A 166 9.75 17.08 6.11
C PRO A 166 8.53 16.42 6.76
N ALA A 167 7.97 15.43 6.08
CA ALA A 167 6.90 14.60 6.58
C ALA A 167 7.15 13.12 6.27
N VAL A 168 6.65 12.25 7.13
CA VAL A 168 6.72 10.79 6.97
C VAL A 168 5.33 10.24 6.77
N LEU A 169 5.16 9.40 5.75
CA LEU A 169 4.03 8.49 5.61
C LEU A 169 4.50 7.09 5.95
N ALA A 170 3.84 6.42 6.89
CA ALA A 170 4.05 5.02 7.22
C ALA A 170 2.75 4.23 7.01
N CYS A 171 2.80 3.15 6.24
CA CYS A 171 1.71 2.19 6.14
C CYS A 171 2.10 0.93 6.90
N VAL A 172 1.23 0.38 7.75
CA VAL A 172 1.48 -0.86 8.48
C VAL A 172 0.25 -1.73 8.50
N GLU A 173 0.38 -2.96 8.00
CA GLU A 173 -0.74 -3.88 7.86
C GLU A 173 -0.37 -5.28 8.33
N LEU A 174 -1.20 -5.84 9.19
CA LEU A 174 -1.03 -7.16 9.80
C LEU A 174 -2.26 -8.03 9.54
N SER A 175 -2.42 -8.43 8.28
CA SER A 175 -3.56 -9.22 7.81
C SER A 175 -3.59 -10.64 8.41
N SER A 176 -2.42 -11.18 8.77
CA SER A 176 -2.31 -12.50 9.43
C SER A 176 -3.09 -12.59 10.73
N LEU A 177 -3.28 -11.47 11.42
CA LEU A 177 -4.12 -11.38 12.63
C LEU A 177 -5.61 -11.64 12.36
N HIS A 178 -6.05 -11.52 11.09
CA HIS A 178 -7.47 -11.64 10.74
C HIS A 178 -7.82 -12.96 10.06
N LEU A 179 -6.95 -13.97 10.19
CA LEU A 179 -7.26 -15.34 9.79
C LEU A 179 -8.61 -15.75 10.37
N GLN A 180 -9.55 -16.11 9.49
CA GLN A 180 -10.90 -16.51 9.86
C GLN A 180 -10.98 -18.01 10.14
N PRO A 181 -11.98 -18.48 10.91
CA PRO A 181 -12.23 -19.91 11.06
C PRO A 181 -12.40 -20.64 9.72
N PRO A 182 -12.23 -21.96 9.67
CA PRO A 182 -12.45 -22.76 8.47
C PRO A 182 -13.81 -22.47 7.83
N THR A 183 -13.80 -22.26 6.51
CA THR A 183 -15.00 -21.89 5.75
C THR A 183 -14.97 -22.46 4.35
N THR A 184 -16.13 -22.58 3.71
CA THR A 184 -16.28 -22.86 2.27
C THR A 184 -16.47 -21.61 1.43
N ASP A 185 -16.49 -20.45 2.06
CA ASP A 185 -16.63 -19.15 1.40
C ASP A 185 -15.39 -18.86 0.55
N LEU A 186 -15.59 -18.78 -0.77
CA LEU A 186 -14.51 -18.58 -1.73
C LEU A 186 -13.79 -17.24 -1.53
N GLU A 187 -14.49 -16.19 -1.11
CA GLU A 187 -13.90 -14.88 -0.87
C GLU A 187 -12.88 -14.92 0.27
N GLN A 188 -13.21 -15.64 1.36
CA GLN A 188 -12.27 -15.86 2.47
C GLN A 188 -11.09 -16.73 2.05
N ILE A 189 -11.31 -17.76 1.25
CA ILE A 189 -10.24 -18.62 0.72
C ILE A 189 -9.26 -17.77 -0.12
N VAL A 190 -9.79 -16.88 -0.97
CA VAL A 190 -8.98 -15.95 -1.78
C VAL A 190 -8.22 -14.98 -0.88
N ALA A 191 -8.87 -14.38 0.12
CA ALA A 191 -8.22 -13.49 1.08
C ALA A 191 -7.08 -14.22 1.81
N HIS A 192 -7.32 -15.42 2.32
CA HIS A 192 -6.30 -16.24 2.99
C HIS A 192 -5.14 -16.67 2.07
N ALA A 193 -5.34 -16.71 0.75
CA ALA A 193 -4.30 -17.05 -0.22
C ALA A 193 -3.47 -15.84 -0.67
N LEU A 194 -4.00 -14.61 -0.55
CA LEU A 194 -3.39 -13.39 -1.09
C LEU A 194 -2.71 -12.54 -0.02
N PHE A 195 -3.38 -12.32 1.14
CA PHE A 195 -2.95 -11.31 2.10
C PHE A 195 -1.71 -11.71 2.91
N SER A 196 -0.91 -10.71 3.25
CA SER A 196 0.36 -10.79 3.92
C SER A 196 0.57 -9.55 4.79
N ASP A 197 1.64 -9.50 5.57
CA ASP A 197 1.94 -8.44 6.52
C ASP A 197 3.18 -7.66 6.09
N ALA A 198 3.14 -6.34 6.23
CA ALA A 198 4.30 -5.48 6.05
C ALA A 198 4.09 -4.11 6.70
N ALA A 199 5.18 -3.42 6.95
CA ALA A 199 5.22 -1.97 7.06
C ALA A 199 6.07 -1.39 5.94
N ALA A 200 5.67 -0.23 5.43
CA ALA A 200 6.46 0.53 4.47
C ALA A 200 6.34 2.02 4.78
N ALA A 201 7.41 2.77 4.61
CA ALA A 201 7.44 4.19 4.87
C ALA A 201 8.12 4.97 3.74
N VAL A 202 7.64 6.19 3.53
CA VAL A 202 8.28 7.17 2.66
C VAL A 202 8.46 8.49 3.40
N VAL A 203 9.57 9.17 3.10
CA VAL A 203 9.87 10.52 3.58
C VAL A 203 9.66 11.49 2.44
N LEU A 204 8.93 12.56 2.69
CA LEU A 204 8.73 13.65 1.74
C LEU A 204 9.38 14.93 2.25
N GLU A 205 10.06 15.62 1.35
CA GLU A 205 10.76 16.88 1.62
C GLU A 205 10.50 17.92 0.51
N PRO A 206 10.69 19.20 0.80
CA PRO A 206 10.76 20.24 -0.23
C PRO A 206 12.14 20.20 -0.91
N ALA A 207 12.47 19.07 -1.55
CA ALA A 207 13.78 18.76 -2.12
C ALA A 207 13.80 18.88 -3.65
N ALA A 208 14.99 18.84 -4.23
CA ALA A 208 15.17 18.90 -5.68
C ALA A 208 15.28 17.49 -6.33
N GLU A 209 15.82 16.49 -5.62
CA GLU A 209 16.05 15.14 -6.14
C GLU A 209 15.09 14.11 -5.55
N GLY A 210 14.58 13.22 -6.39
CA GLY A 210 13.75 12.08 -6.01
C GLY A 210 12.50 11.94 -6.86
N LEU A 211 11.43 11.42 -6.27
CA LEU A 211 10.17 11.19 -6.95
C LEU A 211 9.14 12.23 -6.47
N ALA A 212 8.95 13.31 -7.25
CA ALA A 212 8.04 14.41 -6.92
C ALA A 212 6.57 13.98 -7.04
N VAL A 213 5.76 14.35 -6.06
CA VAL A 213 4.30 14.19 -6.08
C VAL A 213 3.69 15.37 -6.84
N ILE A 214 3.09 15.12 -8.00
CA ILE A 214 2.59 16.16 -8.90
C ILE A 214 1.09 16.37 -8.73
N ASP A 215 0.30 15.28 -8.77
CA ASP A 215 -1.16 15.34 -8.74
C ASP A 215 -1.76 14.02 -8.27
N ILE A 216 -2.94 14.09 -7.65
CA ILE A 216 -3.68 12.94 -7.16
C ILE A 216 -5.13 13.00 -7.63
N ALA A 217 -5.61 11.86 -8.14
CA ALA A 217 -7.00 11.65 -8.53
C ALA A 217 -7.64 10.57 -7.67
N ALA A 218 -8.92 10.78 -7.37
CA ALA A 218 -9.78 9.78 -6.74
C ALA A 218 -11.01 9.55 -7.61
N HIS A 219 -11.43 8.29 -7.73
CA HIS A 219 -12.67 7.91 -8.39
C HIS A 219 -13.39 6.84 -7.59
N THR A 220 -14.57 7.16 -7.07
CA THR A 220 -15.39 6.25 -6.26
C THR A 220 -16.62 5.80 -7.05
N VAL A 221 -16.84 4.49 -7.11
CA VAL A 221 -18.01 3.85 -7.73
C VAL A 221 -18.97 3.45 -6.60
N ALA A 222 -19.81 4.40 -6.17
CA ALA A 222 -20.64 4.23 -4.98
C ALA A 222 -21.56 3.00 -5.02
N ASP A 223 -22.12 2.69 -6.20
CA ASP A 223 -23.01 1.53 -6.39
C ASP A 223 -22.28 0.18 -6.26
N ALA A 224 -20.95 0.18 -6.24
CA ALA A 224 -20.12 -1.00 -6.06
C ALA A 224 -19.56 -1.15 -4.62
N ALA A 225 -20.02 -0.36 -3.67
CA ALA A 225 -19.48 -0.33 -2.31
C ALA A 225 -19.55 -1.69 -1.59
N SER A 226 -20.58 -2.50 -1.87
CA SER A 226 -20.75 -3.83 -1.27
C SER A 226 -19.84 -4.91 -1.84
N LEU A 227 -19.17 -4.67 -2.99
CA LEU A 227 -18.36 -5.67 -3.67
C LEU A 227 -17.01 -5.91 -2.99
N MET A 228 -16.53 -4.94 -2.21
CA MET A 228 -15.32 -5.07 -1.42
C MET A 228 -15.52 -4.37 -0.08
N THR A 229 -15.54 -5.14 1.00
CA THR A 229 -15.73 -4.61 2.36
C THR A 229 -14.70 -5.21 3.32
N TRP A 230 -14.50 -4.54 4.45
CA TRP A 230 -13.65 -4.97 5.54
C TRP A 230 -14.41 -4.74 6.84
N SER A 231 -15.15 -5.77 7.27
CA SER A 231 -16.14 -5.67 8.35
C SER A 231 -15.57 -6.18 9.67
N ILE A 232 -15.82 -5.44 10.74
CA ILE A 232 -15.46 -5.85 12.10
C ILE A 232 -16.46 -6.93 12.57
N THR A 233 -15.92 -8.05 13.06
CA THR A 233 -16.68 -9.18 13.60
C THR A 233 -16.17 -9.54 15.00
N ASP A 234 -16.77 -10.52 15.66
CA ASP A 234 -16.30 -11.02 16.95
C ASP A 234 -14.95 -11.74 16.87
N THR A 235 -14.60 -12.26 15.67
CA THR A 235 -13.36 -13.00 15.39
C THR A 235 -12.41 -12.24 14.45
N GLY A 236 -12.27 -10.95 14.66
CA GLY A 236 -11.41 -10.09 13.84
C GLY A 236 -12.16 -9.41 12.70
N PHE A 237 -11.43 -8.97 11.69
CA PHE A 237 -12.01 -8.30 10.53
C PHE A 237 -12.17 -9.29 9.40
N ARG A 238 -13.32 -9.25 8.73
CA ARG A 238 -13.66 -10.15 7.65
C ARG A 238 -13.77 -9.40 6.33
N MET A 239 -13.11 -9.92 5.31
CA MET A 239 -13.15 -9.35 3.97
C MET A 239 -14.32 -9.93 3.16
N THR A 240 -15.00 -9.05 2.40
CA THR A 240 -15.81 -9.41 1.24
C THR A 240 -15.04 -9.00 0.00
N LEU A 241 -14.90 -9.92 -0.95
CA LEU A 241 -14.18 -9.70 -2.21
C LEU A 241 -14.94 -10.37 -3.35
N ASP A 242 -15.94 -9.67 -3.87
CA ASP A 242 -16.80 -10.18 -4.93
C ASP A 242 -16.01 -10.35 -6.24
N ARG A 243 -16.34 -11.43 -6.97
CA ARG A 243 -15.76 -11.75 -8.28
C ARG A 243 -16.00 -10.69 -9.36
N GLN A 244 -16.93 -9.76 -9.15
CA GLN A 244 -17.24 -8.66 -10.06
C GLN A 244 -16.26 -7.48 -9.92
N VAL A 245 -15.45 -7.41 -8.88
CA VAL A 245 -14.48 -6.33 -8.64
C VAL A 245 -13.60 -6.05 -9.88
N PRO A 246 -12.99 -7.05 -10.54
CA PRO A 246 -12.21 -6.81 -11.75
C PRO A 246 -13.02 -6.19 -12.89
N ASP A 247 -14.27 -6.58 -13.06
CA ASP A 247 -15.14 -6.10 -14.14
C ASP A 247 -15.57 -4.64 -13.91
N VAL A 248 -15.77 -4.24 -12.66
CA VAL A 248 -16.04 -2.84 -12.29
C VAL A 248 -14.78 -2.00 -12.53
N LEU A 249 -13.62 -2.45 -12.07
CA LEU A 249 -12.34 -1.75 -12.31
C LEU A 249 -12.07 -1.58 -13.80
N ALA A 250 -12.34 -2.61 -14.61
CA ALA A 250 -12.18 -2.55 -16.08
C ALA A 250 -12.94 -1.40 -16.74
N LYS A 251 -14.07 -0.99 -16.20
CA LYS A 251 -14.90 0.11 -16.73
C LYS A 251 -14.37 1.49 -16.34
N HIS A 252 -13.74 1.61 -15.16
CA HIS A 252 -13.45 2.89 -14.55
C HIS A 252 -11.97 3.29 -14.60
N VAL A 253 -11.03 2.33 -14.67
CA VAL A 253 -9.60 2.62 -14.60
C VAL A 253 -9.12 3.47 -15.77
N GLY A 254 -9.54 3.15 -17.01
CA GLY A 254 -9.13 3.91 -18.19
C GLY A 254 -9.50 5.38 -18.09
N PRO A 255 -10.81 5.72 -17.96
CA PRO A 255 -11.26 7.11 -17.82
C PRO A 255 -10.61 7.86 -16.65
N ALA A 256 -10.43 7.22 -15.50
CA ALA A 256 -9.81 7.86 -14.32
C ALA A 256 -8.33 8.22 -14.55
N ILE A 257 -7.58 7.34 -15.23
CA ILE A 257 -6.19 7.62 -15.58
C ILE A 257 -6.08 8.66 -16.69
N ASP A 258 -6.95 8.61 -17.71
CA ASP A 258 -6.97 9.60 -18.79
C ASP A 258 -7.29 11.01 -18.26
N ASP A 259 -8.19 11.13 -17.28
CA ASP A 259 -8.48 12.41 -16.61
C ASP A 259 -7.26 12.94 -15.86
N LEU A 260 -6.60 12.09 -15.02
CA LEU A 260 -5.39 12.47 -14.31
C LEU A 260 -4.28 12.94 -15.26
N LEU A 261 -4.02 12.19 -16.33
CA LEU A 261 -2.98 12.52 -17.28
C LEU A 261 -3.36 13.75 -18.12
N GLY A 262 -4.60 13.84 -18.59
CA GLY A 262 -5.08 14.93 -19.45
C GLY A 262 -5.00 16.29 -18.77
N ARG A 263 -5.37 16.40 -17.49
CA ARG A 263 -5.26 17.67 -16.74
C ARG A 263 -3.80 18.07 -16.47
N ASN A 264 -2.86 17.13 -16.59
CA ASN A 264 -1.42 17.36 -16.53
C ASN A 264 -0.75 17.41 -17.91
N GLN A 265 -1.54 17.52 -19.00
CA GLN A 265 -1.08 17.61 -20.39
C GLN A 265 -0.26 16.39 -20.85
N LEU A 266 -0.57 15.21 -20.28
CA LEU A 266 0.06 13.92 -20.60
C LEU A 266 -0.95 12.95 -21.20
N ARG A 267 -0.42 11.93 -21.89
CA ARG A 267 -1.15 10.76 -22.40
C ARG A 267 -0.51 9.50 -21.82
N ARG A 268 -1.20 8.36 -21.89
CA ARG A 268 -0.68 7.07 -21.40
C ARG A 268 0.69 6.71 -21.98
N GLY A 269 0.93 7.02 -23.26
CA GLY A 269 2.22 6.76 -23.93
C GLY A 269 3.38 7.62 -23.42
N ASP A 270 3.12 8.68 -22.65
CA ASP A 270 4.15 9.52 -22.05
C ASP A 270 4.63 8.95 -20.71
N VAL A 271 3.85 8.04 -20.07
CA VAL A 271 4.17 7.43 -18.78
C VAL A 271 5.29 6.41 -18.96
N GLN A 272 6.38 6.59 -18.21
CA GLN A 272 7.57 5.76 -18.32
C GLN A 272 7.63 4.62 -17.30
N ALA A 273 6.83 4.68 -16.23
CA ALA A 273 6.70 3.57 -15.28
C ALA A 273 5.34 3.58 -14.58
N TRP A 274 4.92 2.39 -14.17
CA TRP A 274 3.65 2.14 -13.53
C TRP A 274 3.86 1.42 -12.20
N ALA A 275 3.46 2.04 -11.10
CA ALA A 275 3.41 1.44 -9.78
C ALA A 275 1.95 1.08 -9.46
N VAL A 276 1.55 -0.13 -9.78
CA VAL A 276 0.17 -0.60 -9.60
C VAL A 276 0.09 -1.49 -8.37
N HIS A 277 -0.81 -1.16 -7.43
CA HIS A 277 -1.11 -2.04 -6.30
C HIS A 277 -1.59 -3.40 -6.79
N PRO A 278 -0.88 -4.50 -6.50
CA PRO A 278 -1.24 -5.82 -6.97
C PRO A 278 -2.28 -6.46 -6.04
N GLY A 279 -3.55 -6.08 -6.16
CA GLY A 279 -4.65 -6.65 -5.38
C GLY A 279 -4.84 -8.16 -5.58
N GLY A 280 -4.30 -8.69 -6.69
CA GLY A 280 -4.26 -10.09 -7.10
C GLY A 280 -3.87 -10.17 -8.57
N PRO A 281 -3.50 -11.35 -9.12
CA PRO A 281 -3.02 -11.48 -10.49
C PRO A 281 -4.05 -11.00 -11.52
N ARG A 282 -5.33 -11.40 -11.37
CA ARG A 282 -6.41 -10.98 -12.27
C ARG A 282 -6.61 -9.47 -12.33
N ILE A 283 -6.36 -8.77 -11.22
CA ILE A 283 -6.47 -7.32 -11.18
C ILE A 283 -5.38 -6.68 -12.05
N LEU A 284 -4.14 -7.17 -11.94
CA LEU A 284 -3.04 -6.70 -12.78
C LEU A 284 -3.30 -6.96 -14.27
N ASP A 285 -3.87 -8.14 -14.60
CA ASP A 285 -4.22 -8.48 -15.98
C ASP A 285 -5.27 -7.52 -16.55
N VAL A 286 -6.31 -7.21 -15.76
CA VAL A 286 -7.36 -6.25 -16.16
C VAL A 286 -6.78 -4.84 -16.35
N ILE A 287 -5.89 -4.39 -15.47
CA ILE A 287 -5.23 -3.09 -15.60
C ILE A 287 -4.36 -3.05 -16.85
N ALA A 288 -3.57 -4.10 -17.11
CA ALA A 288 -2.75 -4.22 -18.31
C ALA A 288 -3.60 -4.09 -19.58
N ASP A 289 -4.68 -4.87 -19.67
CA ASP A 289 -5.60 -4.86 -20.81
C ASP A 289 -6.23 -3.48 -21.04
N ARG A 290 -6.77 -2.87 -19.97
CA ARG A 290 -7.51 -1.61 -20.07
C ARG A 290 -6.65 -0.37 -20.32
N LEU A 291 -5.41 -0.39 -19.89
CA LEU A 291 -4.47 0.72 -20.11
C LEU A 291 -3.54 0.48 -21.30
N GLY A 292 -3.55 -0.72 -21.89
CA GLY A 292 -2.66 -1.10 -22.98
C GLY A 292 -1.20 -1.26 -22.53
N LEU A 293 -0.98 -1.76 -21.30
CA LEU A 293 0.35 -1.93 -20.72
C LEU A 293 0.98 -3.25 -21.15
N ALA A 294 2.27 -3.24 -21.40
CA ALA A 294 3.04 -4.45 -21.62
C ALA A 294 3.30 -5.19 -20.28
N GLU A 295 3.64 -6.47 -20.36
CA GLU A 295 3.98 -7.27 -19.17
C GLU A 295 5.15 -6.65 -18.38
N ALA A 296 6.11 -6.05 -19.07
CA ALA A 296 7.26 -5.37 -18.47
C ALA A 296 6.86 -4.17 -17.60
N ASP A 297 5.78 -3.46 -17.95
CA ASP A 297 5.30 -2.28 -17.21
C ASP A 297 4.78 -2.64 -15.82
N LEU A 298 4.30 -3.87 -15.65
CA LEU A 298 3.77 -4.39 -14.38
C LEU A 298 4.73 -5.38 -13.67
N ALA A 299 5.93 -5.59 -14.20
CA ALA A 299 6.87 -6.57 -13.65
C ALA A 299 7.22 -6.31 -12.18
N GLY A 300 7.39 -5.03 -11.77
CA GLY A 300 7.62 -4.64 -10.38
C GLY A 300 6.44 -4.99 -9.48
N SER A 301 5.21 -4.67 -9.90
CA SER A 301 3.99 -5.00 -9.17
C SER A 301 3.79 -6.51 -9.01
N ARG A 302 4.02 -7.29 -10.09
CA ARG A 302 3.93 -8.75 -10.03
C ARG A 302 5.02 -9.36 -9.14
N ARG A 303 6.23 -8.82 -9.16
CA ARG A 303 7.32 -9.26 -8.28
C ARG A 303 6.97 -9.03 -6.82
N VAL A 304 6.47 -7.85 -6.47
CA VAL A 304 6.04 -7.54 -5.11
C VAL A 304 4.92 -8.50 -4.67
N LEU A 305 3.92 -8.77 -5.51
CA LEU A 305 2.89 -9.77 -5.19
C LEU A 305 3.48 -11.16 -4.96
N ALA A 306 4.40 -11.59 -5.81
CA ALA A 306 5.00 -12.91 -5.69
C ALA A 306 5.84 -13.08 -4.41
N GLU A 307 6.64 -12.07 -4.06
CA GLU A 307 7.59 -12.17 -2.95
C GLU A 307 7.01 -11.72 -1.60
N HIS A 308 5.99 -10.85 -1.60
CA HIS A 308 5.46 -10.27 -0.38
C HIS A 308 3.97 -10.56 -0.17
N GLY A 309 3.23 -11.05 -1.18
CA GLY A 309 1.78 -11.10 -1.15
C GLY A 309 1.12 -9.72 -1.19
N ASN A 310 -0.17 -9.67 -0.89
CA ASN A 310 -0.92 -8.41 -0.77
C ASN A 310 -0.84 -7.92 0.69
N CYS A 311 0.01 -6.94 0.95
CA CYS A 311 0.15 -6.26 2.25
C CYS A 311 -0.75 -5.01 2.35
N SER A 312 -1.95 -5.04 1.75
CA SER A 312 -2.92 -3.93 1.80
C SER A 312 -2.29 -2.57 1.44
N SER A 313 -2.46 -1.54 2.27
CA SER A 313 -1.95 -0.18 2.00
C SER A 313 -0.42 -0.12 1.84
N ALA A 314 0.33 -0.96 2.53
CA ALA A 314 1.78 -0.99 2.45
C ALA A 314 2.30 -1.45 1.07
N THR A 315 1.52 -2.26 0.33
CA THR A 315 1.96 -2.87 -0.92
C THR A 315 2.35 -1.85 -1.98
N LEU A 316 1.60 -0.75 -2.11
CA LEU A 316 1.94 0.28 -3.10
C LEU A 316 3.29 0.94 -2.80
N LEU A 317 3.61 1.16 -1.52
CA LEU A 317 4.90 1.71 -1.12
C LEU A 317 6.04 0.72 -1.37
N LEU A 318 5.80 -0.61 -1.23
CA LEU A 318 6.75 -1.65 -1.65
C LEU A 318 7.02 -1.59 -3.16
N VAL A 319 5.99 -1.39 -3.98
CA VAL A 319 6.16 -1.23 -5.44
C VAL A 319 6.93 0.05 -5.77
N LEU A 320 6.69 1.15 -5.07
CA LEU A 320 7.44 2.39 -5.24
C LEU A 320 8.91 2.23 -4.79
N GLU A 321 9.17 1.51 -3.72
CA GLU A 321 10.54 1.19 -3.27
C GLU A 321 11.27 0.37 -4.33
N GLU A 322 10.62 -0.65 -4.91
CA GLU A 322 11.19 -1.45 -5.99
C GLU A 322 11.49 -0.61 -7.23
N LEU A 323 10.57 0.29 -7.62
CA LEU A 323 10.76 1.19 -8.75
C LEU A 323 11.95 2.13 -8.53
N ARG A 324 12.15 2.64 -7.32
CA ARG A 324 13.25 3.54 -6.98
C ARG A 324 14.65 2.90 -7.09
N ARG A 325 14.74 1.56 -7.10
CA ARG A 325 16.01 0.84 -7.35
C ARG A 325 16.50 0.99 -8.78
N HIS A 326 15.63 1.42 -9.71
CA HIS A 326 15.91 1.61 -11.11
C HIS A 326 15.54 3.04 -11.53
N PRO A 327 16.38 4.05 -11.21
CA PRO A 327 16.06 5.45 -11.49
C PRO A 327 15.76 5.69 -12.97
N LEU A 328 14.74 6.49 -13.22
CA LEU A 328 14.33 6.91 -14.56
C LEU A 328 15.00 8.26 -14.92
N PRO A 329 15.02 8.63 -16.21
CA PRO A 329 15.51 9.93 -16.63
C PRO A 329 14.78 11.09 -15.94
N PRO A 330 15.42 12.24 -15.75
CA PRO A 330 14.78 13.45 -15.22
C PRO A 330 13.53 13.83 -16.01
N GLY A 331 12.48 14.20 -15.29
CA GLY A 331 11.20 14.55 -15.89
C GLY A 331 10.29 13.37 -16.22
N ALA A 332 10.75 12.12 -16.10
CA ALA A 332 9.98 10.93 -16.40
C ALA A 332 8.68 10.86 -15.60
N PRO A 333 7.50 10.83 -16.24
CA PRO A 333 6.22 10.63 -15.57
C PRO A 333 6.06 9.19 -15.10
N VAL A 334 5.60 9.04 -13.85
CA VAL A 334 5.29 7.78 -13.21
C VAL A 334 3.85 7.82 -12.70
N VAL A 335 3.06 6.80 -12.93
CA VAL A 335 1.73 6.69 -12.35
C VAL A 335 1.73 5.60 -11.28
N ALA A 336 1.41 6.00 -10.05
CA ALA A 336 1.11 5.08 -8.96
C ALA A 336 -0.40 4.98 -8.79
N MET A 337 -0.95 3.76 -8.63
CA MET A 337 -2.38 3.59 -8.42
C MET A 337 -2.70 2.42 -7.50
N ALA A 338 -3.79 2.57 -6.75
CA ALA A 338 -4.34 1.54 -5.88
C ALA A 338 -5.87 1.63 -5.86
N PHE A 339 -6.51 0.55 -5.47
CA PHE A 339 -7.96 0.44 -5.35
C PHE A 339 -8.32 -0.42 -4.15
N GLY A 340 -9.54 -0.26 -3.67
CA GLY A 340 -10.02 -0.96 -2.49
C GLY A 340 -11.48 -0.66 -2.20
N PRO A 341 -11.91 -0.85 -0.95
CA PRO A 341 -13.30 -0.70 -0.53
C PRO A 341 -13.94 0.61 -0.99
N GLY A 342 -15.26 0.54 -1.34
CA GLY A 342 -15.99 1.73 -1.72
C GLY A 342 -16.71 1.75 -3.08
N LEU A 343 -16.44 0.99 -4.14
CA LEU A 343 -15.16 0.62 -4.70
C LEU A 343 -14.42 1.90 -5.12
N THR A 344 -13.25 2.14 -4.63
CA THR A 344 -12.53 3.39 -4.89
C THR A 344 -11.19 3.12 -5.55
N LEU A 345 -10.88 3.88 -6.61
CA LEU A 345 -9.57 3.96 -7.24
C LEU A 345 -8.93 5.29 -6.84
N TYR A 346 -7.69 5.24 -6.42
CA TYR A 346 -6.80 6.39 -6.31
C TYR A 346 -5.63 6.25 -7.25
N ALA A 347 -5.24 7.35 -7.90
CA ALA A 347 -4.05 7.42 -8.72
C ALA A 347 -3.24 8.67 -8.37
N CYS A 348 -1.93 8.55 -8.42
CA CYS A 348 -0.98 9.62 -8.17
C CYS A 348 -0.05 9.74 -9.38
N LEU A 349 0.03 10.94 -9.95
CA LEU A 349 1.05 11.28 -10.91
C LEU A 349 2.31 11.70 -10.14
N LEU A 350 3.38 11.00 -10.39
CA LEU A 350 4.71 11.27 -9.87
C LEU A 350 5.63 11.67 -11.03
N ARG A 351 6.72 12.37 -10.72
CA ARG A 351 7.73 12.74 -11.71
C ARG A 351 9.13 12.58 -11.14
N TRP A 352 10.00 11.89 -11.85
CA TRP A 352 11.38 11.77 -11.43
C TRP A 352 12.09 13.12 -11.57
N THR A 353 12.71 13.60 -10.48
CA THR A 353 13.46 14.84 -10.47
C THR A 353 14.92 14.58 -10.14
N HIS A 354 15.83 15.27 -10.82
CA HIS A 354 17.24 15.33 -10.48
C HIS A 354 17.69 16.77 -10.49
N ASP A 355 18.68 17.14 -9.66
CA ASP A 355 19.43 18.36 -9.85
C ASP A 355 20.30 18.19 -11.10
N GLY A 356 19.77 18.62 -12.25
CA GLY A 356 20.61 18.85 -13.41
C GLY A 356 21.46 20.10 -13.16
N PRO A 357 22.73 20.13 -13.59
CA PRO A 357 23.47 21.37 -13.60
C PRO A 357 22.78 22.36 -14.57
N GLY A 358 22.05 23.30 -14.00
CA GLY A 358 21.59 24.53 -14.67
C GLY A 358 20.61 24.32 -15.85
N ALA A 359 19.31 24.52 -15.60
CA ALA A 359 18.36 24.99 -16.60
C ALA A 359 17.90 26.43 -16.23
#